data_7ee88e03bd9565e57f0891685b7026c0
#
_entry.id   7ee88e03bd9565e57f0891685b7026c0
#
_cell.length_a   1.000
_cell.length_b   1.000
_cell.length_c   1.000
_cell.angle_alpha   90.00
_cell.angle_beta   90.00
_cell.angle_gamma   90.00
#
_symmetry.space_group_name_H-M   'P 1'
#
loop_
_entity.id
_entity.type
_entity.pdbx_description
1 polymer ?
#
loop_
_entity_poly.entity_id
_entity_poly.type
_entity_poly.pdbx_seq_one_letter_code
_entity_poly.pdbx_strand_id
1 'polypeptide(L)'
;MKGNLDWQPTLINIEPEFANFVPTFRNGQIVRDLMPDQPAMTLNADFYFPEDRVVVELKCMETDSRDAYPERVARAFAHFGHTGSELMGFLFRGEPMPERVAGRIRQQIANPLRQALRKANRQIAATKHHLNIPDAFGLAVFANDNNFGLTPANALSILGNAALGLSNCHVDGFVYMTPNVYHHTGDDIARSVWVPLYSEGKESLADFVNSFGNAWIDYAEQFGEPYLERWKGDEYDVGLLTGKPIERFSRSRK
;
A
#
# COMPACT_ATOMS: atom_id res chain seq x y z
N MET A 1 -21.35 -18.53 -13.61
CA MET A 1 -22.49 -17.77 -13.03
C MET A 1 -22.36 -16.34 -13.52
N LYS A 2 -23.41 -15.72 -14.05
CA LYS A 2 -23.38 -14.28 -14.36
C LYS A 2 -23.21 -13.58 -13.02
N GLY A 3 -22.06 -12.90 -12.84
CA GLY A 3 -21.76 -12.21 -11.61
C GLY A 3 -22.89 -11.25 -11.25
N ASN A 4 -23.33 -11.30 -10.01
CA ASN A 4 -24.37 -10.42 -9.50
C ASN A 4 -23.86 -8.98 -9.63
N LEU A 5 -24.39 -8.23 -10.60
CA LEU A 5 -24.01 -6.84 -10.90
C LEU A 5 -24.27 -5.89 -9.72
N ASP A 6 -25.01 -6.36 -8.71
CA ASP A 6 -25.42 -5.59 -7.53
C ASP A 6 -24.53 -5.86 -6.29
N TRP A 7 -23.52 -6.75 -6.39
CA TRP A 7 -22.62 -6.99 -5.28
C TRP A 7 -21.79 -5.74 -4.94
N GLN A 8 -21.82 -5.36 -3.68
CA GLN A 8 -21.04 -4.25 -3.12
C GLN A 8 -20.15 -4.81 -1.99
N PRO A 9 -18.83 -4.61 -2.06
CA PRO A 9 -17.95 -5.06 -0.98
C PRO A 9 -18.23 -4.27 0.30
N THR A 10 -18.22 -4.96 1.42
CA THR A 10 -18.14 -4.28 2.73
C THR A 10 -16.75 -3.67 2.87
N LEU A 11 -16.69 -2.39 3.18
CA LEU A 11 -15.43 -1.68 3.35
C LEU A 11 -14.93 -1.85 4.78
N ILE A 12 -13.66 -2.21 4.93
CA ILE A 12 -13.00 -2.39 6.20
C ILE A 12 -12.40 -1.05 6.64
N ASN A 13 -12.61 -0.66 7.89
CA ASN A 13 -11.87 0.46 8.47
C ASN A 13 -10.48 -0.04 8.90
N ILE A 14 -9.49 0.11 8.00
CA ILE A 14 -8.24 -0.65 8.07
C ILE A 14 -7.45 -0.38 9.35
N GLU A 15 -7.20 0.88 9.71
CA GLU A 15 -6.32 1.20 10.86
C GLU A 15 -6.88 0.66 12.19
N PRO A 16 -8.15 0.92 12.57
CA PRO A 16 -8.72 0.35 13.80
C PRO A 16 -8.79 -1.17 13.77
N GLU A 17 -9.21 -1.76 12.64
CA GLU A 17 -9.35 -3.21 12.55
C GLU A 17 -8.01 -3.93 12.55
N PHE A 18 -6.98 -3.31 11.99
CA PHE A 18 -5.61 -3.85 12.08
C PHE A 18 -5.09 -3.80 13.51
N ALA A 19 -5.40 -2.72 14.25
CA ALA A 19 -5.06 -2.61 15.67
C ALA A 19 -5.81 -3.64 16.54
N ASN A 20 -7.08 -3.96 16.20
CA ASN A 20 -7.84 -5.02 16.86
C ASN A 20 -7.31 -6.41 16.52
N PHE A 21 -6.86 -6.62 15.29
CA PHE A 21 -6.33 -7.89 14.80
C PHE A 21 -4.97 -8.25 15.42
N VAL A 22 -4.04 -7.29 15.48
CA VAL A 22 -2.65 -7.53 15.90
C VAL A 22 -2.52 -8.31 17.19
N PRO A 23 -3.26 -7.99 18.29
CA PRO A 23 -3.17 -8.76 19.54
C PRO A 23 -3.67 -10.21 19.42
N THR A 24 -4.43 -10.55 18.40
CA THR A 24 -4.97 -11.91 18.18
C THR A 24 -3.97 -12.83 17.45
N PHE A 25 -2.89 -12.25 16.88
CA PHE A 25 -1.89 -12.99 16.14
C PHE A 25 -0.53 -12.95 16.84
N ARG A 26 -0.01 -14.13 17.23
CA ARG A 26 1.35 -14.34 17.80
C ARG A 26 1.75 -13.32 18.86
N ASN A 27 0.84 -13.02 19.80
CA ASN A 27 1.07 -12.05 20.89
C ASN A 27 1.55 -10.67 20.40
N GLY A 28 1.07 -10.23 19.23
CA GLY A 28 1.35 -8.91 18.69
C GLY A 28 0.94 -7.80 19.67
N GLN A 29 1.71 -6.74 19.70
CA GLN A 29 1.57 -5.64 20.66
C GLN A 29 1.49 -4.31 19.92
N ILE A 30 0.67 -3.40 20.44
CA ILE A 30 0.62 -2.01 19.97
C ILE A 30 1.79 -1.28 20.61
N VAL A 31 2.70 -0.74 19.81
CA VAL A 31 3.95 -0.11 20.30
C VAL A 31 3.68 1.05 21.24
N ARG A 32 2.62 1.82 20.98
CA ARG A 32 2.21 2.94 21.85
C ARG A 32 1.89 2.48 23.28
N ASP A 33 1.31 1.29 23.43
CA ASP A 33 0.93 0.76 24.75
C ASP A 33 2.14 0.24 25.53
N LEU A 34 3.23 -0.09 24.83
CA LEU A 34 4.52 -0.47 25.47
C LEU A 34 5.28 0.72 26.06
N MET A 35 4.93 1.94 25.64
CA MET A 35 5.66 3.17 26.01
C MET A 35 4.68 4.27 26.43
N PRO A 36 3.88 4.06 27.50
CA PRO A 36 2.80 4.98 27.88
C PRO A 36 3.29 6.38 28.27
N ASP A 37 4.53 6.49 28.76
CA ASP A 37 5.10 7.75 29.21
C ASP A 37 5.71 8.61 28.08
N GLN A 38 5.70 8.10 26.86
CA GLN A 38 6.21 8.86 25.71
C GLN A 38 5.24 9.96 25.26
N PRO A 39 5.76 11.12 24.85
CA PRO A 39 4.92 12.17 24.24
C PRO A 39 4.15 11.63 23.03
N ALA A 40 2.90 12.05 22.88
CA ALA A 40 2.01 11.59 21.80
C ALA A 40 2.56 11.78 20.38
N MET A 41 3.52 12.72 20.21
CA MET A 41 4.16 13.01 18.91
C MET A 41 5.49 12.25 18.73
N THR A 42 5.81 11.29 19.61
CA THR A 42 7.03 10.48 19.46
C THR A 42 6.93 9.62 18.20
N LEU A 43 8.01 9.60 17.44
CA LEU A 43 8.09 8.84 16.21
C LEU A 43 8.28 7.36 16.53
N ASN A 44 7.22 6.57 16.43
CA ASN A 44 7.22 5.12 16.62
C ASN A 44 6.52 4.42 15.48
N ALA A 45 6.85 3.15 15.28
CA ALA A 45 6.05 2.23 14.47
C ALA A 45 4.77 1.83 15.24
N ASP A 46 3.83 1.19 14.53
CA ASP A 46 2.51 0.90 15.09
C ASP A 46 2.51 -0.37 15.95
N PHE A 47 3.22 -1.45 15.52
CA PHE A 47 3.11 -2.77 16.13
C PHE A 47 4.46 -3.46 16.32
N TYR A 48 4.51 -4.38 17.30
CA TYR A 48 5.66 -5.23 17.57
C TYR A 48 5.23 -6.66 17.88
N PHE A 49 5.90 -7.63 17.27
CA PHE A 49 5.72 -9.07 17.50
C PHE A 49 6.98 -9.62 18.19
N PRO A 50 6.94 -9.79 19.52
CA PRO A 50 8.13 -10.12 20.29
C PRO A 50 8.70 -11.51 19.98
N GLU A 51 7.85 -12.50 19.72
CA GLU A 51 8.25 -13.89 19.42
C GLU A 51 8.99 -14.00 18.09
N ASP A 52 8.55 -13.24 17.09
CA ASP A 52 9.16 -13.21 15.75
C ASP A 52 10.21 -12.09 15.63
N ARG A 53 10.30 -11.21 16.61
CA ARG A 53 11.15 -10.01 16.60
C ARG A 53 10.91 -9.13 15.37
N VAL A 54 9.65 -8.86 15.07
CA VAL A 54 9.22 -8.05 13.92
C VAL A 54 8.55 -6.77 14.38
N VAL A 55 9.06 -5.62 13.95
CA VAL A 55 8.45 -4.29 14.11
C VAL A 55 7.68 -3.98 12.83
N VAL A 56 6.38 -3.67 12.95
CA VAL A 56 5.50 -3.42 11.81
C VAL A 56 4.99 -1.98 11.82
N GLU A 57 5.07 -1.33 10.68
CA GLU A 57 4.47 -0.02 10.42
C GLU A 57 3.40 -0.13 9.36
N LEU A 58 2.19 0.32 9.63
CA LEU A 58 1.04 0.36 8.71
C LEU A 58 0.93 1.73 8.05
N LYS A 59 0.68 1.74 6.75
CA LYS A 59 0.41 2.95 5.97
C LYS A 59 -0.84 2.77 5.13
N CYS A 60 -1.91 3.49 5.46
CA CYS A 60 -3.14 3.48 4.68
C CYS A 60 -3.11 4.54 3.57
N MET A 61 -3.47 4.14 2.37
CA MET A 61 -3.53 5.00 1.18
C MET A 61 -4.99 5.31 0.86
N GLU A 62 -5.53 6.34 1.52
CA GLU A 62 -6.94 6.74 1.44
C GLU A 62 -7.24 7.68 0.27
N THR A 63 -6.21 8.36 -0.24
CA THR A 63 -6.37 9.38 -1.28
C THR A 63 -6.23 8.79 -2.66
N ASP A 64 -7.28 8.89 -3.49
CA ASP A 64 -7.20 8.50 -4.89
C ASP A 64 -6.32 9.49 -5.66
N SER A 65 -5.28 8.97 -6.28
CA SER A 65 -4.35 9.77 -7.08
C SER A 65 -5.01 10.36 -8.34
N ARG A 66 -6.17 9.84 -8.76
CA ARG A 66 -6.94 10.35 -9.91
C ARG A 66 -7.68 11.64 -9.60
N ASP A 67 -8.09 11.86 -8.35
CA ASP A 67 -8.91 13.02 -7.96
C ASP A 67 -8.28 14.38 -8.34
N ALA A 68 -6.96 14.46 -8.28
CA ALA A 68 -6.22 15.66 -8.64
C ALA A 68 -5.48 15.54 -9.99
N TYR A 69 -5.86 14.56 -10.84
CA TYR A 69 -5.14 14.32 -12.10
C TYR A 69 -5.24 15.48 -13.08
N PRO A 70 -6.42 16.07 -13.35
CA PRO A 70 -6.54 17.21 -14.27
C PRO A 70 -5.70 18.40 -13.84
N GLU A 71 -5.70 18.76 -12.56
CA GLU A 71 -4.90 19.86 -12.02
C GLU A 71 -3.40 19.56 -12.05
N ARG A 72 -3.01 18.31 -11.82
CA ARG A 72 -1.61 17.87 -11.93
C ARG A 72 -1.11 18.01 -13.36
N VAL A 73 -1.93 17.59 -14.33
CA VAL A 73 -1.63 17.71 -15.76
C VAL A 73 -1.48 19.19 -16.12
N ALA A 74 -2.47 20.02 -15.82
CA ALA A 74 -2.44 21.45 -16.13
C ALA A 74 -1.21 22.14 -15.52
N ARG A 75 -0.91 21.87 -14.25
CA ARG A 75 0.27 22.43 -13.57
C ARG A 75 1.58 21.93 -14.16
N ALA A 76 1.64 20.67 -14.61
CA ALA A 76 2.84 20.14 -15.24
C ALA A 76 3.09 20.75 -16.62
N PHE A 77 2.04 20.95 -17.44
CA PHE A 77 2.14 21.68 -18.72
C PHE A 77 2.65 23.11 -18.49
N ALA A 78 2.01 23.85 -17.58
CA ALA A 78 2.41 25.24 -17.26
C ALA A 78 3.86 25.33 -16.75
N HIS A 79 4.29 24.37 -15.91
CA HIS A 79 5.65 24.34 -15.37
C HIS A 79 6.75 24.26 -16.46
N PHE A 80 6.48 23.57 -17.55
CA PHE A 80 7.41 23.44 -18.67
C PHE A 80 7.18 24.48 -19.77
N GLY A 81 6.33 25.50 -19.53
CA GLY A 81 6.07 26.58 -20.46
C GLY A 81 5.20 26.18 -21.66
N HIS A 82 4.50 25.05 -21.57
CA HIS A 82 3.54 24.66 -22.61
C HIS A 82 2.30 25.56 -22.60
N THR A 83 1.76 25.80 -23.77
CA THR A 83 0.58 26.64 -23.98
C THR A 83 -0.73 25.93 -23.62
N GLY A 84 -1.80 26.70 -23.40
CA GLY A 84 -3.14 26.14 -23.25
C GLY A 84 -3.59 25.34 -24.47
N SER A 85 -3.12 25.72 -25.69
CA SER A 85 -3.44 25.00 -26.93
C SER A 85 -2.83 23.60 -26.96
N GLU A 86 -1.60 23.42 -26.46
CA GLU A 86 -0.94 22.12 -26.35
C GLU A 86 -1.63 21.23 -25.30
N LEU A 87 -2.04 21.81 -24.15
CA LEU A 87 -2.84 21.12 -23.16
C LEU A 87 -4.17 20.65 -23.74
N MET A 88 -4.87 21.50 -24.52
CA MET A 88 -6.11 21.14 -25.19
C MET A 88 -5.90 20.07 -26.28
N GLY A 89 -4.74 20.11 -26.98
CA GLY A 89 -4.33 19.05 -27.90
C GLY A 89 -4.25 17.70 -27.24
N PHE A 90 -3.58 17.63 -26.10
CA PHE A 90 -3.50 16.41 -25.29
C PHE A 90 -4.90 15.95 -24.80
N LEU A 91 -5.68 16.84 -24.18
CA LEU A 91 -6.94 16.48 -23.54
C LEU A 91 -8.05 16.07 -24.52
N PHE A 92 -8.11 16.68 -25.71
CA PHE A 92 -9.27 16.56 -26.61
C PHE A 92 -8.94 16.09 -28.03
N ARG A 93 -7.69 16.19 -28.49
CA ARG A 93 -7.28 15.81 -29.84
C ARG A 93 -6.43 14.54 -29.89
N GLY A 94 -6.18 13.89 -28.73
CA GLY A 94 -5.35 12.69 -28.66
C GLY A 94 -3.87 12.90 -28.96
N GLU A 95 -3.39 14.14 -28.87
CA GLU A 95 -1.95 14.42 -29.02
C GLU A 95 -1.15 13.79 -27.87
N PRO A 96 0.06 13.28 -28.12
CA PRO A 96 0.86 12.63 -27.09
C PRO A 96 1.30 13.62 -26.02
N MET A 97 1.30 13.19 -24.77
CA MET A 97 1.85 13.99 -23.66
C MET A 97 3.37 14.15 -23.83
N PRO A 98 3.91 15.37 -23.73
CA PRO A 98 5.35 15.57 -23.74
C PRO A 98 6.04 14.77 -22.61
N GLU A 99 7.16 14.10 -22.90
CA GLU A 99 7.82 13.18 -21.94
C GLU A 99 8.21 13.85 -20.61
N ARG A 100 8.66 15.12 -20.65
CA ARG A 100 8.97 15.87 -19.41
C ARG A 100 7.74 16.09 -18.54
N VAL A 101 6.59 16.36 -19.16
CA VAL A 101 5.29 16.51 -18.47
C VAL A 101 4.88 15.17 -17.85
N ALA A 102 4.92 14.09 -18.64
CA ALA A 102 4.63 12.74 -18.19
C ALA A 102 5.53 12.32 -17.02
N GLY A 103 6.83 12.59 -17.12
CA GLY A 103 7.80 12.32 -16.06
C GLY A 103 7.48 13.04 -14.76
N ARG A 104 7.08 14.33 -14.84
CA ARG A 104 6.67 15.09 -13.65
C ARG A 104 5.41 14.54 -13.02
N ILE A 105 4.42 14.15 -13.82
CA ILE A 105 3.17 13.55 -13.31
C ILE A 105 3.47 12.22 -12.61
N ARG A 106 4.29 11.35 -13.23
CA ARG A 106 4.74 10.09 -12.60
C ARG A 106 5.44 10.34 -11.27
N GLN A 107 6.29 11.35 -11.17
CA GLN A 107 6.93 11.74 -9.91
C GLN A 107 5.91 12.20 -8.85
N GLN A 108 4.92 13.00 -9.24
CA GLN A 108 3.88 13.49 -8.31
C GLN A 108 3.01 12.35 -7.78
N ILE A 109 2.75 11.32 -8.58
CA ILE A 109 2.02 10.11 -8.13
C ILE A 109 2.91 9.27 -7.21
N ALA A 110 4.20 9.16 -7.51
CA ALA A 110 5.13 8.34 -6.73
C ALA A 110 5.56 8.98 -5.39
N ASN A 111 5.58 10.30 -5.30
CA ASN A 111 6.12 11.00 -4.12
C ASN A 111 5.40 10.67 -2.81
N PRO A 112 4.06 10.55 -2.73
CA PRO A 112 3.39 10.16 -1.49
C PRO A 112 3.85 8.80 -0.97
N LEU A 113 3.98 7.81 -1.85
CA LEU A 113 4.46 6.46 -1.47
C LEU A 113 5.92 6.50 -1.00
N ARG A 114 6.78 7.23 -1.72
CA ARG A 114 8.19 7.42 -1.33
C ARG A 114 8.31 8.08 0.04
N GLN A 115 7.49 9.10 0.31
CA GLN A 115 7.46 9.78 1.60
C GLN A 115 6.93 8.86 2.70
N ALA A 116 5.88 8.08 2.43
CA ALA A 116 5.33 7.09 3.35
C ALA A 116 6.37 6.03 3.73
N LEU A 117 7.12 5.49 2.75
CA LEU A 117 8.20 4.53 3.01
C LEU A 117 9.34 5.16 3.84
N ARG A 118 9.76 6.40 3.52
CA ARG A 118 10.77 7.10 4.33
C ARG A 118 10.30 7.35 5.76
N LYS A 119 9.01 7.65 5.95
CA LYS A 119 8.42 7.82 7.28
C LYS A 119 8.41 6.48 8.01
N ALA A 120 7.94 5.40 7.38
CA ALA A 120 7.96 4.05 7.94
C ALA A 120 9.37 3.62 8.37
N ASN A 121 10.37 3.84 7.51
CA ASN A 121 11.76 3.55 7.84
C ASN A 121 12.24 4.25 9.13
N ARG A 122 11.92 5.53 9.29
CA ARG A 122 12.28 6.29 10.49
C ARG A 122 11.52 5.82 11.74
N GLN A 123 10.25 5.49 11.59
CA GLN A 123 9.40 4.99 12.69
C GLN A 123 9.89 3.63 13.17
N ILE A 124 10.18 2.71 12.26
CA ILE A 124 10.76 1.39 12.57
C ILE A 124 12.11 1.56 13.27
N ALA A 125 13.00 2.41 12.73
CA ALA A 125 14.30 2.69 13.34
C ALA A 125 14.17 3.21 14.78
N ALA A 126 13.29 4.18 15.00
CA ALA A 126 13.03 4.76 16.31
C ALA A 126 12.50 3.71 17.30
N THR A 127 11.55 2.88 16.88
CA THR A 127 10.98 1.80 17.70
C THR A 127 12.04 0.76 18.07
N LYS A 128 12.86 0.31 17.09
CA LYS A 128 13.99 -0.60 17.36
C LYS A 128 14.94 -0.03 18.42
N HIS A 129 15.21 1.27 18.34
CA HIS A 129 16.06 1.96 19.31
C HIS A 129 15.39 2.07 20.69
N HIS A 130 14.13 2.51 20.75
CA HIS A 130 13.41 2.72 22.01
C HIS A 130 13.18 1.42 22.79
N LEU A 131 12.87 0.32 22.08
CA LEU A 131 12.67 -1.00 22.69
C LEU A 131 13.99 -1.77 22.91
N ASN A 132 15.14 -1.21 22.51
CA ASN A 132 16.45 -1.85 22.55
C ASN A 132 16.50 -3.21 21.83
N ILE A 133 15.94 -3.25 20.62
CA ILE A 133 15.85 -4.43 19.75
C ILE A 133 16.47 -4.16 18.36
N PRO A 134 17.75 -3.79 18.27
CA PRO A 134 18.38 -3.36 17.01
C PRO A 134 18.32 -4.43 15.91
N ASP A 135 18.32 -5.72 16.29
CA ASP A 135 18.33 -6.86 15.38
C ASP A 135 16.92 -7.33 14.97
N ALA A 136 15.85 -6.69 15.47
CA ALA A 136 14.49 -7.01 15.04
C ALA A 136 14.31 -6.70 13.55
N PHE A 137 13.48 -7.48 12.86
CA PHE A 137 13.08 -7.16 11.50
C PHE A 137 12.16 -5.94 11.45
N GLY A 138 12.24 -5.17 10.37
CA GLY A 138 11.30 -4.09 10.08
C GLY A 138 10.42 -4.43 8.88
N LEU A 139 9.12 -4.38 9.07
CA LEU A 139 8.12 -4.61 8.04
C LEU A 139 7.25 -3.37 7.85
N ALA A 140 7.15 -2.87 6.62
CA ALA A 140 6.21 -1.80 6.27
C ALA A 140 5.01 -2.39 5.50
N VAL A 141 3.79 -2.18 5.99
CA VAL A 141 2.56 -2.64 5.34
C VAL A 141 1.87 -1.44 4.70
N PHE A 142 1.71 -1.47 3.37
CA PHE A 142 1.01 -0.45 2.59
C PHE A 142 -0.36 -0.97 2.19
N ALA A 143 -1.39 -0.48 2.85
CA ALA A 143 -2.77 -0.83 2.57
C ALA A 143 -3.41 0.17 1.60
N ASN A 144 -3.76 -0.28 0.40
CA ASN A 144 -4.53 0.53 -0.53
C ASN A 144 -6.01 0.53 -0.11
N ASP A 145 -6.42 1.59 0.56
CA ASP A 145 -7.78 1.75 1.06
C ASP A 145 -8.73 2.37 0.03
N ASN A 146 -8.25 3.34 -0.77
CA ASN A 146 -9.11 4.04 -1.74
C ASN A 146 -8.35 4.64 -2.94
N ASN A 147 -7.12 4.22 -3.23
CA ASN A 147 -6.36 4.76 -4.35
C ASN A 147 -6.54 3.92 -5.62
N PHE A 148 -7.59 4.21 -6.38
CA PHE A 148 -7.92 3.52 -7.64
C PHE A 148 -6.99 3.90 -8.80
N GLY A 149 -6.21 4.95 -8.68
CA GLY A 149 -5.20 5.33 -9.68
C GLY A 149 -3.87 4.56 -9.57
N LEU A 150 -3.75 3.64 -8.60
CA LEU A 150 -2.51 2.93 -8.31
C LEU A 150 -2.72 1.42 -8.46
N THR A 151 -2.20 0.84 -9.55
CA THR A 151 -2.16 -0.62 -9.70
C THR A 151 -1.13 -1.26 -8.78
N PRO A 152 -1.29 -2.54 -8.40
CA PRO A 152 -0.28 -3.25 -7.61
C PRO A 152 1.12 -3.16 -8.21
N ALA A 153 1.29 -3.39 -9.52
CA ALA A 153 2.59 -3.30 -10.20
C ALA A 153 3.24 -1.91 -10.05
N ASN A 154 2.46 -0.84 -10.20
CA ASN A 154 2.97 0.52 -10.04
C ASN A 154 3.38 0.81 -8.59
N ALA A 155 2.58 0.37 -7.62
CA ALA A 155 2.89 0.52 -6.21
C ALA A 155 4.19 -0.19 -5.85
N LEU A 156 4.32 -1.46 -6.22
CA LEU A 156 5.51 -2.28 -5.96
C LEU A 156 6.76 -1.70 -6.62
N SER A 157 6.65 -1.25 -7.88
CA SER A 157 7.76 -0.60 -8.58
C SER A 157 8.21 0.69 -7.88
N ILE A 158 7.27 1.53 -7.44
CA ILE A 158 7.58 2.77 -6.73
C ILE A 158 8.24 2.48 -5.37
N LEU A 159 7.68 1.55 -4.60
CA LEU A 159 8.18 1.18 -3.28
C LEU A 159 9.55 0.50 -3.37
N GLY A 160 9.73 -0.46 -4.29
CA GLY A 160 11.00 -1.15 -4.51
C GLY A 160 12.12 -0.17 -4.90
N ASN A 161 11.86 0.70 -5.89
CA ASN A 161 12.84 1.73 -6.27
C ASN A 161 13.13 2.72 -5.12
N ALA A 162 12.13 3.04 -4.29
CA ALA A 162 12.33 3.91 -3.14
C ALA A 162 13.15 3.23 -2.04
N ALA A 163 12.96 1.94 -1.79
CA ALA A 163 13.70 1.15 -0.83
C ALA A 163 15.19 1.07 -1.19
N LEU A 164 15.51 0.82 -2.46
CA LEU A 164 16.89 0.82 -2.97
C LEU A 164 17.61 2.17 -2.76
N GLY A 165 16.87 3.27 -2.70
CA GLY A 165 17.42 4.61 -2.48
C GLY A 165 17.52 5.03 -0.99
N LEU A 166 17.16 4.16 -0.03
CA LEU A 166 17.28 4.47 1.38
C LEU A 166 18.71 4.20 1.88
N SER A 167 19.37 5.25 2.38
CA SER A 167 20.53 5.08 3.22
C SER A 167 20.08 4.63 4.62
N ASN A 168 20.76 3.64 5.22
CA ASN A 168 20.38 3.06 6.51
C ASN A 168 18.92 2.54 6.52
N CYS A 169 18.66 1.55 5.68
CA CYS A 169 17.35 0.93 5.60
C CYS A 169 17.08 0.06 6.84
N HIS A 170 16.03 0.38 7.59
CA HIS A 170 15.51 -0.42 8.69
C HIS A 170 14.25 -1.21 8.29
N VAL A 171 13.79 -1.05 7.05
CA VAL A 171 12.72 -1.82 6.44
C VAL A 171 13.34 -3.02 5.74
N ASP A 172 13.20 -4.19 6.34
CA ASP A 172 13.73 -5.46 5.83
C ASP A 172 12.81 -6.09 4.78
N GLY A 173 11.53 -5.71 4.81
CA GLY A 173 10.53 -6.09 3.82
C GLY A 173 9.34 -5.14 3.82
N PHE A 174 8.56 -5.16 2.75
CA PHE A 174 7.27 -4.48 2.74
C PHE A 174 6.20 -5.34 2.08
N VAL A 175 4.96 -5.08 2.46
CA VAL A 175 3.77 -5.69 1.89
C VAL A 175 2.94 -4.58 1.22
N TYR A 176 2.47 -4.83 0.02
CA TYR A 176 1.39 -4.07 -0.59
C TYR A 176 0.12 -4.90 -0.57
N MET A 177 -0.95 -4.38 0.02
CA MET A 177 -2.25 -5.05 0.07
C MET A 177 -3.39 -4.13 -0.37
N THR A 178 -4.46 -4.72 -0.89
CA THR A 178 -5.62 -3.99 -1.42
C THR A 178 -6.93 -4.44 -0.78
N PRO A 179 -7.12 -4.25 0.53
CA PRO A 179 -8.28 -4.78 1.24
C PRO A 179 -9.62 -4.17 0.78
N ASN A 180 -9.60 -2.91 0.34
CA ASN A 180 -10.80 -2.17 -0.08
C ASN A 180 -10.78 -1.79 -1.58
N VAL A 181 -9.71 -2.13 -2.30
CA VAL A 181 -9.57 -1.86 -3.74
C VAL A 181 -9.44 -3.16 -4.50
N TYR A 182 -10.54 -3.59 -5.10
CA TYR A 182 -10.59 -4.83 -5.87
C TYR A 182 -10.15 -4.60 -7.30
N HIS A 183 -9.49 -5.60 -7.88
CA HIS A 183 -8.98 -5.61 -9.24
C HIS A 183 -9.59 -6.74 -10.05
N HIS A 184 -9.67 -6.57 -11.37
CA HIS A 184 -10.03 -7.62 -12.31
C HIS A 184 -8.97 -7.76 -13.41
N THR A 185 -8.81 -8.96 -13.94
CA THR A 185 -7.85 -9.30 -14.99
C THR A 185 -8.51 -9.51 -16.37
N GLY A 186 -9.69 -8.96 -16.56
CA GLY A 186 -10.49 -9.12 -17.77
C GLY A 186 -11.58 -10.18 -17.66
N ASP A 187 -11.76 -10.75 -16.49
CA ASP A 187 -12.84 -11.67 -16.11
C ASP A 187 -13.81 -11.00 -15.11
N ASP A 188 -14.86 -11.71 -14.69
CA ASP A 188 -15.86 -11.23 -13.74
C ASP A 188 -15.50 -11.48 -12.27
N ILE A 189 -14.22 -11.74 -11.98
CA ILE A 189 -13.77 -12.04 -10.62
C ILE A 189 -13.09 -10.81 -10.01
N ALA A 190 -13.61 -10.37 -8.86
CA ALA A 190 -13.01 -9.32 -8.05
C ALA A 190 -11.91 -9.90 -7.16
N ARG A 191 -10.70 -9.33 -7.23
CA ARG A 191 -9.52 -9.80 -6.50
C ARG A 191 -8.95 -8.73 -5.60
N SER A 192 -8.60 -9.12 -4.38
CA SER A 192 -7.73 -8.38 -3.49
C SER A 192 -6.35 -9.03 -3.50
N VAL A 193 -5.30 -8.27 -3.25
CA VAL A 193 -3.93 -8.79 -3.27
C VAL A 193 -3.22 -8.53 -1.93
N TRP A 194 -2.32 -9.47 -1.59
CA TRP A 194 -1.32 -9.34 -0.55
C TRP A 194 0.02 -9.71 -1.17
N VAL A 195 0.87 -8.74 -1.43
CA VAL A 195 2.13 -8.95 -2.16
C VAL A 195 3.31 -8.49 -1.32
N PRO A 196 4.09 -9.42 -0.78
CA PRO A 196 5.31 -9.11 -0.05
C PRO A 196 6.50 -8.91 -1.00
N LEU A 197 7.43 -8.05 -0.59
CA LEU A 197 8.78 -7.93 -1.16
C LEU A 197 9.78 -7.80 -0.02
N TYR A 198 10.93 -8.43 -0.16
CA TYR A 198 11.98 -8.48 0.85
C TYR A 198 13.26 -7.85 0.33
N SER A 199 14.04 -7.25 1.23
CA SER A 199 15.42 -6.88 0.95
C SER A 199 16.24 -8.15 0.77
N GLU A 200 17.31 -8.06 -0.01
CA GLU A 200 18.25 -9.19 -0.22
C GLU A 200 18.75 -9.74 1.13
N GLY A 201 18.72 -11.05 1.30
CA GLY A 201 19.13 -11.74 2.52
C GLY A 201 18.13 -11.65 3.68
N LYS A 202 16.91 -11.19 3.44
CA LYS A 202 15.84 -11.07 4.45
C LYS A 202 14.64 -11.99 4.19
N GLU A 203 14.84 -13.00 3.38
CA GLU A 203 13.82 -13.98 2.99
C GLU A 203 13.29 -14.79 4.19
N SER A 204 14.05 -14.88 5.29
CA SER A 204 13.60 -15.50 6.55
C SER A 204 12.38 -14.82 7.17
N LEU A 205 12.09 -13.55 6.79
CA LEU A 205 10.87 -12.86 7.18
C LEU A 205 9.61 -13.42 6.48
N ALA A 206 9.76 -14.21 5.42
CA ALA A 206 8.65 -14.70 4.61
C ALA A 206 7.66 -15.56 5.39
N ASP A 207 8.12 -16.43 6.29
CA ASP A 207 7.24 -17.28 7.10
C ASP A 207 6.31 -16.45 7.99
N PHE A 208 6.86 -15.42 8.64
CA PHE A 208 6.06 -14.48 9.42
C PHE A 208 5.06 -13.74 8.52
N VAL A 209 5.50 -13.14 7.42
CA VAL A 209 4.67 -12.31 6.54
C VAL A 209 3.55 -13.10 5.89
N ASN A 210 3.82 -14.34 5.46
CA ASN A 210 2.81 -15.23 4.88
C ASN A 210 1.77 -15.66 5.92
N SER A 211 2.21 -16.03 7.13
CA SER A 211 1.31 -16.37 8.24
C SER A 211 0.47 -15.17 8.66
N PHE A 212 1.08 -14.00 8.75
CA PHE A 212 0.44 -12.73 9.09
C PHE A 212 -0.62 -12.33 8.07
N GLY A 213 -0.30 -12.46 6.77
CA GLY A 213 -1.23 -12.17 5.69
C GLY A 213 -2.44 -13.12 5.70
N ASN A 214 -2.20 -14.43 5.89
CA ASN A 214 -3.30 -15.40 6.00
C ASN A 214 -4.21 -15.10 7.20
N ALA A 215 -3.63 -14.83 8.36
CA ALA A 215 -4.38 -14.51 9.56
C ALA A 215 -5.17 -13.20 9.42
N TRP A 216 -4.60 -12.18 8.76
CA TRP A 216 -5.31 -10.95 8.43
C TRP A 216 -6.50 -11.20 7.49
N ILE A 217 -6.33 -12.03 6.47
CA ILE A 217 -7.41 -12.37 5.54
C ILE A 217 -8.53 -13.11 6.28
N ASP A 218 -8.20 -14.10 7.15
CA ASP A 218 -9.17 -14.79 8.00
C ASP A 218 -9.94 -13.83 8.91
N TYR A 219 -9.23 -12.87 9.50
CA TYR A 219 -9.85 -11.84 10.35
C TYR A 219 -10.74 -10.91 9.53
N ALA A 220 -10.30 -10.49 8.36
CA ALA A 220 -11.02 -9.56 7.50
C ALA A 220 -12.35 -10.14 6.94
N GLU A 221 -12.43 -11.45 6.76
CA GLU A 221 -13.67 -12.13 6.34
C GLU A 221 -14.84 -11.94 7.33
N GLN A 222 -14.58 -11.55 8.58
CA GLN A 222 -15.64 -11.26 9.57
C GLN A 222 -16.45 -10.01 9.22
N PHE A 223 -15.91 -9.12 8.39
CA PHE A 223 -16.54 -7.85 8.00
C PHE A 223 -17.28 -7.91 6.67
N GLY A 224 -17.14 -9.00 5.91
CA GLY A 224 -17.71 -9.13 4.59
C GLY A 224 -18.08 -10.56 4.22
N GLU A 225 -18.32 -10.80 2.94
CA GLU A 225 -18.46 -12.15 2.45
C GLU A 225 -17.10 -12.85 2.38
N PRO A 226 -17.04 -14.16 2.73
CA PRO A 226 -15.78 -14.90 2.65
C PRO A 226 -15.26 -14.95 1.21
N TYR A 227 -13.94 -14.96 1.08
CA TYR A 227 -13.31 -15.14 -0.22
C TYR A 227 -13.68 -16.51 -0.81
N LEU A 228 -14.16 -16.52 -2.04
CA LEU A 228 -14.54 -17.75 -2.74
C LEU A 228 -13.33 -18.67 -2.95
N GLU A 229 -12.16 -18.09 -3.15
CA GLU A 229 -10.91 -18.80 -3.40
C GLU A 229 -9.73 -17.95 -2.94
N ARG A 230 -8.74 -18.59 -2.32
CA ARG A 230 -7.47 -17.98 -1.94
C ARG A 230 -6.37 -18.64 -2.76
N TRP A 231 -5.74 -17.87 -3.59
CA TRP A 231 -4.66 -18.35 -4.42
C TRP A 231 -3.30 -17.98 -3.82
N LYS A 232 -2.43 -18.98 -3.66
CA LYS A 232 -1.03 -18.76 -3.28
C LYS A 232 -0.19 -19.08 -4.51
N GLY A 233 0.35 -18.03 -5.13
CA GLY A 233 1.27 -18.19 -6.25
C GLY A 233 2.70 -18.25 -5.76
N ASP A 234 3.43 -19.28 -6.15
CA ASP A 234 4.88 -19.33 -6.03
C ASP A 234 5.54 -18.40 -7.06
N GLU A 235 4.82 -18.07 -8.13
CA GLU A 235 5.19 -17.10 -9.16
C GLU A 235 4.15 -15.97 -9.18
N TYR A 236 4.63 -14.73 -9.23
CA TYR A 236 3.76 -13.55 -9.37
C TYR A 236 3.01 -13.65 -10.70
N ASP A 237 1.70 -13.84 -10.64
CA ASP A 237 0.86 -13.68 -11.81
C ASP A 237 0.86 -12.20 -12.23
N VAL A 238 1.56 -11.92 -13.33
CA VAL A 238 1.67 -10.56 -13.90
C VAL A 238 0.28 -9.98 -14.17
N GLY A 239 -0.70 -10.82 -14.53
CA GLY A 239 -2.09 -10.43 -14.72
C GLY A 239 -2.69 -9.83 -13.46
N LEU A 240 -2.46 -10.43 -12.29
CA LEU A 240 -2.94 -9.89 -11.00
C LEU A 240 -2.29 -8.55 -10.66
N LEU A 241 -0.98 -8.41 -10.90
CA LEU A 241 -0.24 -7.18 -10.60
C LEU A 241 -0.63 -6.01 -11.52
N THR A 242 -1.02 -6.31 -12.76
CA THR A 242 -1.46 -5.33 -13.77
C THR A 242 -2.98 -5.19 -13.86
N GLY A 243 -3.73 -5.92 -13.05
CA GLY A 243 -5.19 -5.88 -12.99
C GLY A 243 -5.71 -4.45 -12.82
N LYS A 244 -6.84 -4.17 -13.46
CA LYS A 244 -7.48 -2.86 -13.37
C LYS A 244 -8.38 -2.80 -12.13
N PRO A 245 -8.37 -1.70 -11.39
CA PRO A 245 -9.28 -1.53 -10.26
C PRO A 245 -10.74 -1.49 -10.73
N ILE A 246 -11.64 -2.04 -9.93
CA ILE A 246 -13.08 -2.05 -10.19
C ILE A 246 -13.67 -0.72 -9.71
N GLU A 247 -13.74 0.25 -10.61
CA GLU A 247 -14.07 1.65 -10.31
C GLU A 247 -15.43 1.87 -9.64
N ARG A 248 -16.43 1.00 -9.90
CA ARG A 248 -17.76 1.08 -9.27
C ARG A 248 -17.72 0.98 -7.74
N PHE A 249 -16.62 0.48 -7.15
CA PHE A 249 -16.42 0.39 -5.71
C PHE A 249 -15.68 1.60 -5.12
N SER A 250 -15.31 2.56 -5.96
CA SER A 250 -14.66 3.79 -5.49
C SER A 250 -15.58 4.58 -4.56
N ARG A 251 -15.04 4.99 -3.42
CA ARG A 251 -15.73 5.93 -2.52
C ARG A 251 -15.65 7.31 -3.16
N SER A 252 -16.75 7.81 -3.72
CA SER A 252 -16.80 9.23 -4.06
C SER A 252 -16.65 10.04 -2.78
N ARG A 253 -15.63 10.89 -2.70
CA ARG A 253 -15.56 11.90 -1.62
C ARG A 253 -16.77 12.79 -1.76
N LYS A 254 -17.64 12.76 -0.75
CA LYS A 254 -18.68 13.78 -0.55
C LYS A 254 -18.04 15.08 -0.09
#